data_5f95d0e2b796a8059b84624fd418964e
#
_entry.id   5f95d0e2b796a8059b84624fd418964e
#
_cell.length_a   1.000
_cell.length_b   1.000
_cell.length_c   1.000
_cell.angle_alpha   90.00
_cell.angle_beta   90.00
_cell.angle_gamma   90.00
#
_symmetry.space_group_name_H-M   'P 1'
#
loop_
_entity.id
_entity.type
_entity.pdbx_description
1 polymer ?
#
loop_
_entity_poly.entity_id
_entity_poly.type
_entity_poly.pdbx_seq_one_letter_code
_entity_poly.pdbx_strand_id
1 'polypeptide(L)'
;MSRKKSQLIESNDMWRWCVLLGAGLLHSVAALAADDFPERVLFVGNSYFYHNNSLHNHLKGFVQAGSRGKEHKLDYKSATISGADLDDHPIEWLTEPGRIGVKVPFELVVLAGHSADALSERSRQRFAETVQRFDRVIRARGGRTVLYMTHAYVSPHRQAASGNVQKIASMFSDVARQTGATVIPVGLAFEESYKRRPDVRLHDEHDGSHPSVAGTYLAAAVAYKALYGLDPVGNAYNYHGKVAPDLALHLQKVARDVMVGP
;
A
#
# COMPACT_ATOMS: atom_id res chain seq x y z
N MET A 1 -0.98 3.75 92.96
CA MET A 1 -2.29 3.61 92.31
C MET A 1 -2.40 4.61 91.17
N SER A 2 -2.21 4.17 89.96
CA SER A 2 -2.55 4.98 88.78
C SER A 2 -2.69 4.06 87.59
N ARG A 3 -3.86 4.01 86.96
CA ARG A 3 -4.22 3.20 85.77
C ARG A 3 -3.71 3.89 84.54
N LYS A 4 -2.90 3.22 83.78
CA LYS A 4 -2.57 3.58 82.35
C LYS A 4 -3.64 3.00 81.46
N LYS A 5 -4.35 3.88 80.74
CA LYS A 5 -5.19 3.51 79.59
C LYS A 5 -4.33 3.40 78.36
N SER A 6 -4.35 2.24 77.75
CA SER A 6 -3.81 1.99 76.42
C SER A 6 -4.77 2.51 75.34
N GLN A 7 -4.32 3.37 74.45
CA GLN A 7 -5.01 3.72 73.19
C GLN A 7 -4.54 2.81 72.06
N LEU A 8 -5.47 2.11 71.47
CA LEU A 8 -5.33 1.41 70.21
C LEU A 8 -5.33 2.47 69.08
N ILE A 9 -4.27 2.47 68.30
CA ILE A 9 -4.21 3.20 67.02
C ILE A 9 -4.59 2.22 65.94
N GLU A 10 -5.73 2.46 65.31
CA GLU A 10 -6.21 1.71 64.15
C GLU A 10 -5.32 2.03 62.94
N SER A 11 -4.73 1.00 62.35
CA SER A 11 -4.01 1.02 61.08
C SER A 11 -4.99 0.81 59.93
N ASN A 12 -5.47 1.88 59.35
CA ASN A 12 -6.22 1.83 58.10
C ASN A 12 -5.82 3.03 57.23
N ASP A 13 -4.71 2.95 56.52
CA ASP A 13 -4.41 3.86 55.40
C ASP A 13 -3.18 3.43 54.58
N MET A 14 -3.14 2.17 54.13
CA MET A 14 -2.04 1.70 53.30
C MET A 14 -2.49 1.04 51.97
N TRP A 15 -3.69 1.44 51.47
CA TRP A 15 -4.21 0.86 50.19
C TRP A 15 -4.73 1.92 49.21
N ARG A 16 -4.16 3.12 49.19
CA ARG A 16 -4.63 4.20 48.29
C ARG A 16 -3.60 4.73 47.28
N TRP A 17 -2.47 4.06 47.04
CA TRP A 17 -1.44 4.57 46.12
C TRP A 17 -0.93 3.55 45.09
N CYS A 18 -1.80 2.77 44.48
CA CYS A 18 -1.42 1.92 43.32
C CYS A 18 -2.50 1.84 42.25
N VAL A 19 -3.08 2.98 41.86
CA VAL A 19 -3.86 3.06 40.62
C VAL A 19 -3.52 4.38 39.98
N LEU A 20 -2.52 4.40 39.10
CA LEU A 20 -2.33 5.34 38.00
C LEU A 20 -0.99 4.98 37.30
N LEU A 21 -1.09 4.59 36.06
CA LEU A 21 -0.11 4.64 34.99
C LEU A 21 -0.11 3.35 34.15
N GLY A 22 -1.26 3.03 33.62
CA GLY A 22 -1.42 2.17 32.45
C GLY A 22 -1.99 2.99 31.30
N ALA A 23 -1.30 4.09 30.92
CA ALA A 23 -1.61 4.78 29.67
C ALA A 23 -1.06 3.91 28.53
N GLY A 24 -1.88 2.96 28.07
CA GLY A 24 -1.64 2.25 26.82
C GLY A 24 -1.55 3.28 25.70
N LEU A 25 -0.39 3.35 25.05
CA LEU A 25 -0.20 4.00 23.76
C LEU A 25 -1.07 3.25 22.73
N LEU A 26 -2.32 3.68 22.62
CA LEU A 26 -3.15 3.39 21.45
C LEU A 26 -2.48 4.09 20.26
N HIS A 27 -1.68 3.34 19.51
CA HIS A 27 -1.29 3.76 18.16
C HIS A 27 -2.57 3.80 17.35
N SER A 28 -3.15 4.97 17.22
CA SER A 28 -4.21 5.25 16.28
C SER A 28 -3.66 4.99 14.88
N VAL A 29 -4.06 3.86 14.29
CA VAL A 29 -4.08 3.72 12.84
C VAL A 29 -4.99 4.85 12.37
N ALA A 30 -4.41 5.89 11.82
CA ALA A 30 -5.16 6.96 11.20
C ALA A 30 -5.87 6.35 9.99
N ALA A 31 -7.08 5.88 10.20
CA ALA A 31 -8.00 5.64 9.11
C ALA A 31 -8.12 6.96 8.35
N LEU A 32 -7.95 6.92 7.03
CA LEU A 32 -8.22 8.05 6.15
C LEU A 32 -9.59 8.62 6.56
N ALA A 33 -9.62 9.89 6.96
CA ALA A 33 -10.88 10.54 7.30
C ALA A 33 -11.81 10.47 6.08
N ALA A 34 -13.09 10.22 6.29
CA ALA A 34 -14.08 10.00 5.23
C ALA A 34 -14.26 11.19 4.24
N ASP A 35 -13.62 12.33 4.53
CA ASP A 35 -13.64 13.54 3.69
C ASP A 35 -12.43 13.68 2.75
N ASP A 36 -11.47 12.75 2.77
CA ASP A 36 -10.21 12.87 2.03
C ASP A 36 -10.17 11.89 0.86
N PHE A 37 -10.90 12.21 -0.21
CA PHE A 37 -10.89 11.46 -1.47
C PHE A 37 -9.76 12.00 -2.36
N PRO A 38 -8.59 11.30 -2.46
CA PRO A 38 -7.45 11.84 -3.19
C PRO A 38 -7.70 11.88 -4.70
N GLU A 39 -7.67 13.09 -5.26
CA GLU A 39 -7.86 13.33 -6.69
C GLU A 39 -6.54 13.50 -7.44
N ARG A 40 -5.46 13.86 -6.75
CA ARG A 40 -4.13 14.09 -7.35
C ARG A 40 -3.14 13.03 -6.86
N VAL A 41 -2.88 12.06 -7.71
CA VAL A 41 -2.02 10.91 -7.38
C VAL A 41 -0.89 10.77 -8.40
N LEU A 42 0.34 10.73 -7.91
CA LEU A 42 1.53 10.46 -8.72
C LEU A 42 2.00 9.01 -8.48
N PHE A 43 2.21 8.28 -9.57
CA PHE A 43 2.81 6.95 -9.57
C PHE A 43 4.25 7.05 -10.04
N VAL A 44 5.21 6.67 -9.19
CA VAL A 44 6.65 6.67 -9.48
C VAL A 44 7.18 5.25 -9.40
N GLY A 45 7.76 4.74 -10.49
CA GLY A 45 8.23 3.37 -10.54
C GLY A 45 8.68 2.92 -11.93
N ASN A 46 8.35 1.72 -12.30
CA ASN A 46 8.90 1.06 -13.48
C ASN A 46 7.82 0.31 -14.30
N SER A 47 8.21 -0.73 -15.01
CA SER A 47 7.34 -1.52 -15.89
C SER A 47 6.12 -2.11 -15.19
N TYR A 48 6.18 -2.37 -13.90
CA TYR A 48 5.00 -2.85 -13.14
C TYR A 48 3.84 -1.86 -13.13
N PHE A 49 4.12 -0.58 -13.37
CA PHE A 49 3.09 0.45 -13.49
C PHE A 49 2.57 0.67 -14.90
N TYR A 50 3.41 0.57 -15.94
CA TYR A 50 2.97 0.93 -17.28
C TYR A 50 2.43 -0.24 -18.13
N HIS A 51 2.63 -1.52 -17.72
CA HIS A 51 2.06 -2.65 -18.45
C HIS A 51 0.52 -2.57 -18.53
N ASN A 52 -0.03 -3.17 -19.60
CA ASN A 52 -1.48 -3.34 -19.81
C ASN A 52 -2.29 -2.04 -19.71
N ASN A 53 -1.84 -0.96 -20.33
CA ASN A 53 -2.46 0.37 -20.28
C ASN A 53 -2.29 1.11 -18.96
N SER A 54 -1.29 0.76 -18.19
CA SER A 54 -0.88 1.40 -16.93
C SER A 54 -1.86 1.28 -15.75
N LEU A 55 -1.30 0.96 -14.60
CA LEU A 55 -2.04 0.80 -13.33
C LEU A 55 -2.94 2.01 -13.02
N HIS A 56 -2.44 3.23 -13.20
CA HIS A 56 -3.20 4.45 -12.88
C HIS A 56 -4.46 4.62 -13.73
N ASN A 57 -4.47 4.14 -14.98
CA ASN A 57 -5.65 4.16 -15.83
C ASN A 57 -6.69 3.12 -15.38
N HIS A 58 -6.25 1.92 -14.97
CA HIS A 58 -7.13 0.93 -14.38
C HIS A 58 -7.74 1.43 -13.07
N LEU A 59 -6.93 2.05 -12.19
CA LEU A 59 -7.43 2.66 -10.95
C LEU A 59 -8.46 3.75 -11.23
N LYS A 60 -8.20 4.62 -12.22
CA LYS A 60 -9.17 5.62 -12.67
C LYS A 60 -10.48 4.99 -13.12
N GLY A 61 -10.41 3.87 -13.86
CA GLY A 61 -11.58 3.09 -14.27
C GLY A 61 -12.39 2.57 -13.08
N PHE A 62 -11.72 2.00 -12.06
CA PHE A 62 -12.38 1.56 -10.82
C PHE A 62 -13.07 2.72 -10.10
N VAL A 63 -12.38 3.85 -9.94
CA VAL A 63 -12.95 5.03 -9.27
C VAL A 63 -14.17 5.55 -10.03
N GLN A 64 -14.08 5.72 -11.34
CA GLN A 64 -15.19 6.20 -12.16
C GLN A 64 -16.40 5.26 -12.12
N ALA A 65 -16.18 3.95 -12.24
CA ALA A 65 -17.27 2.97 -12.18
C ALA A 65 -17.89 2.86 -10.77
N GLY A 66 -17.10 3.09 -9.71
CA GLY A 66 -17.57 3.05 -8.32
C GLY A 66 -18.23 4.32 -7.82
N SER A 67 -18.10 5.44 -8.54
CA SER A 67 -18.52 6.78 -8.08
C SER A 67 -20.04 7.01 -8.08
N ARG A 68 -20.85 6.08 -8.57
CA ARG A 68 -22.34 6.13 -8.57
C ARG A 68 -22.90 7.48 -9.02
N GLY A 69 -22.30 8.07 -10.06
CA GLY A 69 -22.72 9.37 -10.64
C GLY A 69 -22.09 10.61 -9.99
N LYS A 70 -21.21 10.46 -8.99
CA LYS A 70 -20.40 11.56 -8.49
C LYS A 70 -19.19 11.75 -9.39
N GLU A 71 -19.04 12.92 -9.98
CA GLU A 71 -17.86 13.24 -10.77
C GLU A 71 -16.67 13.58 -9.85
N HIS A 72 -15.52 12.96 -10.12
CA HIS A 72 -14.24 13.25 -9.49
C HIS A 72 -13.26 13.78 -10.54
N LYS A 73 -12.58 14.86 -10.23
CA LYS A 73 -11.52 15.40 -11.09
C LYS A 73 -10.21 14.67 -10.84
N LEU A 74 -10.10 13.45 -11.38
CA LEU A 74 -8.96 12.59 -11.17
C LEU A 74 -7.75 13.03 -12.01
N ASP A 75 -6.76 13.62 -11.37
CA ASP A 75 -5.50 14.08 -11.98
C ASP A 75 -4.36 13.13 -11.59
N TYR A 76 -4.38 11.93 -12.19
CA TYR A 76 -3.37 10.92 -11.99
C TYR A 76 -2.23 11.10 -12.98
N LYS A 77 -1.00 11.01 -12.49
CA LYS A 77 0.23 11.05 -13.30
C LYS A 77 1.06 9.80 -13.03
N SER A 78 1.86 9.44 -14.03
CA SER A 78 2.78 8.31 -13.94
C SER A 78 4.14 8.73 -14.47
N ALA A 79 5.16 8.56 -13.64
CA ALA A 79 6.56 8.74 -13.99
C ALA A 79 7.26 7.39 -13.87
N THR A 80 7.56 6.77 -15.00
CA THR A 80 8.08 5.40 -15.05
C THR A 80 9.31 5.30 -15.93
N ILE A 81 10.30 4.54 -15.46
CA ILE A 81 11.53 4.20 -16.18
C ILE A 81 11.61 2.68 -16.24
N SER A 82 11.83 2.10 -17.42
CA SER A 82 11.90 0.64 -17.58
C SER A 82 13.08 0.05 -16.80
N GLY A 83 12.81 -0.95 -15.95
CA GLY A 83 13.84 -1.64 -15.17
C GLY A 83 14.54 -0.80 -14.10
N ALA A 84 14.05 0.43 -13.84
CA ALA A 84 14.70 1.34 -12.92
C ALA A 84 14.54 0.91 -11.45
N ASP A 85 15.54 1.26 -10.67
CA ASP A 85 15.46 1.36 -9.23
C ASP A 85 14.70 2.65 -8.83
N LEU A 86 14.21 2.72 -7.62
CA LEU A 86 13.42 3.88 -7.18
C LEU A 86 14.26 5.18 -7.14
N ASP A 87 15.54 5.07 -6.80
CA ASP A 87 16.48 6.21 -6.72
C ASP A 87 16.90 6.80 -8.08
N ASP A 88 16.57 6.15 -9.20
CA ASP A 88 16.74 6.72 -10.54
C ASP A 88 15.74 7.86 -10.85
N HIS A 89 14.73 8.05 -10.00
CA HIS A 89 13.70 9.06 -10.20
C HIS A 89 14.02 10.38 -9.52
N PRO A 90 13.94 11.53 -10.24
CA PRO A 90 14.16 12.86 -9.68
C PRO A 90 12.92 13.33 -8.89
N ILE A 91 12.70 12.80 -7.70
CA ILE A 91 11.48 13.00 -6.92
C ILE A 91 11.21 14.48 -6.61
N GLU A 92 12.25 15.27 -6.37
CA GLU A 92 12.16 16.69 -6.12
C GLU A 92 11.55 17.42 -7.32
N TRP A 93 11.95 17.04 -8.53
CA TRP A 93 11.40 17.60 -9.77
C TRP A 93 9.98 17.09 -10.05
N LEU A 94 9.75 15.79 -9.92
CA LEU A 94 8.47 15.14 -10.23
C LEU A 94 7.32 15.65 -9.34
N THR A 95 7.61 15.96 -8.07
CA THR A 95 6.60 16.42 -7.12
C THR A 95 6.48 17.95 -7.06
N GLU A 96 7.33 18.70 -7.79
CA GLU A 96 7.25 20.15 -7.84
C GLU A 96 6.00 20.58 -8.64
N PRO A 97 5.12 21.44 -8.08
CA PRO A 97 3.94 21.92 -8.78
C PRO A 97 4.28 22.54 -10.15
N GLY A 98 3.52 22.17 -11.17
CA GLY A 98 3.69 22.67 -12.54
C GLY A 98 4.61 21.84 -13.43
N ARG A 99 5.43 20.93 -12.90
CA ARG A 99 6.44 20.19 -13.70
C ARG A 99 5.83 19.16 -14.62
N ILE A 100 4.87 18.39 -14.15
CA ILE A 100 4.22 17.31 -14.92
C ILE A 100 2.73 17.56 -15.14
N GLY A 101 2.37 18.84 -15.30
CA GLY A 101 1.01 19.30 -15.66
C GLY A 101 0.05 19.39 -14.49
N VAL A 102 0.50 19.18 -13.23
CA VAL A 102 -0.31 19.36 -12.02
C VAL A 102 0.17 20.63 -11.30
N LYS A 103 -0.71 21.64 -11.21
CA LYS A 103 -0.34 22.98 -10.71
C LYS A 103 -0.29 23.09 -9.18
N VAL A 104 -0.81 22.10 -8.47
CA VAL A 104 -0.86 22.03 -7.00
C VAL A 104 -0.16 20.75 -6.54
N PRO A 105 0.24 20.62 -5.27
CA PRO A 105 0.90 19.41 -4.78
C PRO A 105 0.04 18.15 -4.97
N PHE A 106 0.71 17.01 -5.18
CA PHE A 106 0.06 15.70 -5.14
C PHE A 106 -0.37 15.38 -3.72
N GLU A 107 -1.57 14.80 -3.58
CA GLU A 107 -2.08 14.32 -2.30
C GLU A 107 -1.45 13.00 -1.91
N LEU A 108 -1.25 12.12 -2.91
CA LEU A 108 -0.58 10.84 -2.75
C LEU A 108 0.54 10.68 -3.77
N VAL A 109 1.65 10.10 -3.34
CA VAL A 109 2.73 9.64 -4.21
C VAL A 109 2.94 8.15 -3.97
N VAL A 110 2.59 7.34 -4.96
CA VAL A 110 2.72 5.88 -4.93
C VAL A 110 4.09 5.50 -5.47
N LEU A 111 4.90 4.86 -4.63
CA LEU A 111 6.27 4.47 -4.93
C LEU A 111 6.36 2.96 -5.14
N ALA A 112 6.89 2.54 -6.28
CA ALA A 112 7.26 1.15 -6.55
C ALA A 112 8.77 1.04 -6.75
N GLY A 113 9.42 0.21 -5.94
CA GLY A 113 10.82 -0.15 -6.12
C GLY A 113 11.03 -1.16 -7.26
N HIS A 114 12.27 -1.59 -7.43
CA HIS A 114 12.59 -2.68 -8.34
C HIS A 114 12.02 -4.00 -7.82
N SER A 115 11.57 -4.87 -8.71
CA SER A 115 10.93 -6.15 -8.36
C SER A 115 11.84 -7.11 -7.57
N ALA A 116 13.17 -6.93 -7.63
CA ALA A 116 14.15 -7.71 -6.90
C ALA A 116 14.62 -7.08 -5.58
N ASP A 117 14.11 -5.90 -5.17
CA ASP A 117 14.63 -5.17 -4.01
C ASP A 117 14.59 -5.99 -2.71
N ALA A 118 13.59 -6.84 -2.55
CA ALA A 118 13.47 -7.70 -1.37
C ALA A 118 14.43 -8.91 -1.35
N LEU A 119 15.15 -9.18 -2.44
CA LEU A 119 15.89 -10.43 -2.60
C LEU A 119 17.33 -10.38 -2.06
N SER A 120 17.89 -9.19 -1.80
CA SER A 120 19.19 -9.04 -1.15
C SER A 120 19.17 -7.97 -0.06
N GLU A 121 20.04 -8.10 0.95
CA GLU A 121 20.13 -7.13 2.03
C GLU A 121 20.50 -5.73 1.51
N ARG A 122 21.47 -5.66 0.59
CA ARG A 122 21.91 -4.41 -0.03
C ARG A 122 20.77 -3.68 -0.74
N SER A 123 19.96 -4.39 -1.52
CA SER A 123 18.84 -3.76 -2.24
C SER A 123 17.72 -3.35 -1.30
N ARG A 124 17.42 -4.15 -0.26
CA ARG A 124 16.46 -3.77 0.78
C ARG A 124 16.86 -2.47 1.50
N GLN A 125 18.12 -2.38 1.90
CA GLN A 125 18.65 -1.17 2.54
C GLN A 125 18.55 0.04 1.60
N ARG A 126 19.01 -0.08 0.35
CA ARG A 126 18.91 0.98 -0.65
C ARG A 126 17.46 1.44 -0.85
N PHE A 127 16.53 0.50 -1.00
CA PHE A 127 15.11 0.82 -1.13
C PHE A 127 14.60 1.60 0.09
N ALA A 128 14.91 1.14 1.31
CA ALA A 128 14.47 1.81 2.54
C ALA A 128 15.02 3.24 2.65
N GLU A 129 16.30 3.44 2.40
CA GLU A 129 16.96 4.76 2.42
C GLU A 129 16.34 5.70 1.37
N THR A 130 16.06 5.19 0.17
CA THR A 130 15.43 5.96 -0.91
C THR A 130 14.01 6.36 -0.55
N VAL A 131 13.20 5.42 -0.03
CA VAL A 131 11.82 5.74 0.40
C VAL A 131 11.83 6.78 1.52
N GLN A 132 12.71 6.69 2.51
CA GLN A 132 12.83 7.68 3.57
C GLN A 132 13.20 9.08 3.04
N ARG A 133 14.11 9.13 2.06
CA ARG A 133 14.47 10.39 1.39
C ARG A 133 13.27 10.97 0.63
N PHE A 134 12.57 10.16 -0.15
CA PHE A 134 11.40 10.56 -0.92
C PHE A 134 10.24 10.99 -0.02
N ASP A 135 9.98 10.26 1.07
CA ASP A 135 8.95 10.60 2.05
C ASP A 135 9.15 12.01 2.63
N ARG A 136 10.40 12.37 2.97
CA ARG A 136 10.70 13.74 3.44
C ARG A 136 10.33 14.80 2.41
N VAL A 137 10.65 14.57 1.13
CA VAL A 137 10.31 15.50 0.04
C VAL A 137 8.79 15.61 -0.16
N ILE A 138 8.11 14.46 -0.20
CA ILE A 138 6.66 14.37 -0.40
C ILE A 138 5.93 15.09 0.74
N ARG A 139 6.28 14.80 1.99
CA ARG A 139 5.68 15.44 3.17
C ARG A 139 5.94 16.94 3.24
N ALA A 140 7.14 17.38 2.89
CA ALA A 140 7.48 18.82 2.84
C ALA A 140 6.57 19.59 1.86
N ARG A 141 5.92 18.89 0.91
CA ARG A 141 4.97 19.46 -0.05
C ARG A 141 3.50 19.18 0.30
N GLY A 142 3.24 18.63 1.48
CA GLY A 142 1.89 18.33 1.97
C GLY A 142 1.29 17.04 1.41
N GLY A 143 2.06 16.22 0.68
CA GLY A 143 1.63 14.92 0.18
C GLY A 143 1.86 13.80 1.20
N ARG A 144 1.31 12.62 0.89
CA ARG A 144 1.51 11.37 1.65
C ARG A 144 2.15 10.32 0.78
N THR A 145 3.09 9.57 1.36
CA THR A 145 3.75 8.45 0.68
C THR A 145 2.89 7.20 0.77
N VAL A 146 2.81 6.49 -0.35
CA VAL A 146 2.17 5.18 -0.47
C VAL A 146 3.17 4.22 -1.10
N LEU A 147 3.25 3.00 -0.58
CA LEU A 147 4.16 1.97 -1.08
C LEU A 147 3.36 0.93 -1.87
N TYR A 148 3.75 0.70 -3.11
CA TYR A 148 3.23 -0.39 -3.93
C TYR A 148 4.05 -1.64 -3.67
N MET A 149 3.51 -2.58 -2.90
CA MET A 149 4.15 -3.86 -2.62
C MET A 149 4.13 -4.73 -3.88
N THR A 150 5.30 -4.93 -4.48
CA THR A 150 5.46 -5.74 -5.68
C THR A 150 5.07 -7.21 -5.42
N HIS A 151 4.67 -7.91 -6.48
CA HIS A 151 4.42 -9.35 -6.43
C HIS A 151 5.71 -10.16 -6.63
N ALA A 152 5.72 -11.39 -6.12
CA ALA A 152 6.85 -12.29 -6.25
C ALA A 152 6.92 -12.87 -7.68
N TYR A 153 8.13 -13.18 -8.14
CA TYR A 153 8.35 -13.88 -9.41
C TYR A 153 7.80 -15.31 -9.38
N VAL A 154 7.30 -15.75 -10.52
CA VAL A 154 6.87 -17.14 -10.75
C VAL A 154 7.66 -17.74 -11.93
N SER A 155 7.59 -19.07 -12.13
CA SER A 155 8.17 -19.71 -13.31
C SER A 155 7.59 -19.08 -14.59
N PRO A 156 8.42 -18.79 -15.61
CA PRO A 156 9.82 -19.23 -15.82
C PRO A 156 10.90 -18.27 -15.30
N HIS A 157 10.57 -17.25 -14.51
CA HIS A 157 11.57 -16.29 -14.02
C HIS A 157 12.66 -16.98 -13.19
N ARG A 158 13.95 -16.70 -13.48
CA ARG A 158 15.11 -17.36 -12.84
C ARG A 158 15.20 -17.18 -11.32
N GLN A 159 14.60 -16.11 -10.78
CA GLN A 159 14.56 -15.81 -9.33
C GLN A 159 13.25 -16.24 -8.68
N ALA A 160 12.39 -16.99 -9.39
CA ALA A 160 11.20 -17.56 -8.80
C ALA A 160 11.60 -18.53 -7.68
N ALA A 161 11.10 -18.30 -6.47
CA ALA A 161 11.36 -19.15 -5.31
C ALA A 161 10.23 -19.05 -4.30
N SER A 162 9.96 -20.16 -3.62
CA SER A 162 9.07 -20.17 -2.46
C SER A 162 9.63 -19.24 -1.38
N GLY A 163 8.78 -18.54 -0.66
CA GLY A 163 9.19 -17.59 0.39
C GLY A 163 9.57 -16.18 -0.10
N ASN A 164 9.60 -15.91 -1.40
CA ASN A 164 9.87 -14.56 -1.89
C ASN A 164 8.78 -13.57 -1.48
N VAL A 165 7.51 -13.99 -1.46
CA VAL A 165 6.41 -13.12 -1.03
C VAL A 165 6.57 -12.68 0.43
N GLN A 166 7.08 -13.55 1.32
CA GLN A 166 7.35 -13.22 2.72
C GLN A 166 8.48 -12.19 2.86
N LYS A 167 9.55 -12.34 2.07
CA LYS A 167 10.65 -11.35 2.02
C LYS A 167 10.17 -9.99 1.56
N ILE A 168 9.33 -9.97 0.52
CA ILE A 168 8.72 -8.74 0.00
C ILE A 168 7.81 -8.11 1.06
N ALA A 169 6.92 -8.89 1.67
CA ALA A 169 5.99 -8.40 2.69
C ALA A 169 6.74 -7.81 3.89
N SER A 170 7.78 -8.51 4.38
CA SER A 170 8.62 -8.01 5.47
C SER A 170 9.28 -6.67 5.11
N MET A 171 9.93 -6.58 3.96
CA MET A 171 10.59 -5.34 3.52
C MET A 171 9.62 -4.15 3.48
N PHE A 172 8.45 -4.33 2.86
CA PHE A 172 7.47 -3.25 2.74
C PHE A 172 6.86 -2.87 4.08
N SER A 173 6.59 -3.85 4.97
CA SER A 173 6.10 -3.59 6.33
C SER A 173 7.12 -2.83 7.18
N ASP A 174 8.41 -3.19 7.07
CA ASP A 174 9.49 -2.52 7.80
C ASP A 174 9.63 -1.05 7.38
N VAL A 175 9.62 -0.78 6.08
CA VAL A 175 9.71 0.59 5.54
C VAL A 175 8.45 1.39 5.86
N ALA A 176 7.27 0.78 5.79
CA ALA A 176 6.02 1.42 6.16
C ALA A 176 6.00 1.84 7.64
N ARG A 177 6.49 0.99 8.56
CA ARG A 177 6.61 1.35 9.99
C ARG A 177 7.57 2.52 10.23
N GLN A 178 8.65 2.60 9.45
CA GLN A 178 9.64 3.68 9.58
C GLN A 178 9.12 5.02 9.06
N THR A 179 8.28 5.01 8.03
CA THR A 179 7.81 6.21 7.35
C THR A 179 6.36 6.57 7.66
N GLY A 180 5.57 5.66 8.21
CA GLY A 180 4.13 5.82 8.34
C GLY A 180 3.39 5.75 7.00
N ALA A 181 4.02 5.22 5.95
CA ALA A 181 3.41 5.10 4.63
C ALA A 181 2.32 4.01 4.60
N THR A 182 1.27 4.24 3.83
CA THR A 182 0.27 3.21 3.49
C THR A 182 0.88 2.21 2.52
N VAL A 183 0.57 0.91 2.67
CA VAL A 183 0.98 -0.13 1.73
C VAL A 183 -0.21 -0.60 0.90
N ILE A 184 -0.03 -0.67 -0.42
CA ILE A 184 -0.94 -1.36 -1.34
C ILE A 184 -0.44 -2.81 -1.47
N PRO A 185 -1.10 -3.82 -0.87
CA PRO A 185 -0.53 -5.16 -0.69
C PRO A 185 -0.71 -6.07 -1.92
N VAL A 186 -0.26 -5.60 -3.10
CA VAL A 186 -0.48 -6.32 -4.37
C VAL A 186 0.17 -7.68 -4.37
N GLY A 187 1.39 -7.81 -3.84
CA GLY A 187 2.07 -9.10 -3.79
C GLY A 187 1.34 -10.15 -2.96
N LEU A 188 0.72 -9.75 -1.85
CA LEU A 188 -0.15 -10.65 -1.05
C LEU A 188 -1.43 -11.01 -1.80
N ALA A 189 -1.99 -10.08 -2.58
CA ALA A 189 -3.17 -10.36 -3.39
C ALA A 189 -2.90 -11.36 -4.52
N PHE A 190 -1.74 -11.27 -5.16
CA PHE A 190 -1.31 -12.26 -6.15
C PHE A 190 -1.21 -13.66 -5.53
N GLU A 191 -0.53 -13.78 -4.39
CA GLU A 191 -0.40 -15.03 -3.65
C GLU A 191 -1.76 -15.61 -3.25
N GLU A 192 -2.65 -14.77 -2.72
CA GLU A 192 -4.00 -15.19 -2.32
C GLU A 192 -4.86 -15.62 -3.52
N SER A 193 -4.75 -14.93 -4.65
CA SER A 193 -5.46 -15.34 -5.87
C SER A 193 -5.00 -16.71 -6.36
N TYR A 194 -3.70 -16.97 -6.38
CA TYR A 194 -3.16 -18.28 -6.75
C TYR A 194 -3.58 -19.41 -5.79
N LYS A 195 -3.71 -19.12 -4.50
CA LYS A 195 -4.25 -20.09 -3.54
C LYS A 195 -5.70 -20.45 -3.82
N ARG A 196 -6.51 -19.45 -4.17
CA ARG A 196 -7.95 -19.65 -4.43
C ARG A 196 -8.21 -20.23 -5.82
N ARG A 197 -7.45 -19.76 -6.82
CA ARG A 197 -7.61 -20.11 -8.22
C ARG A 197 -6.25 -20.24 -8.91
N PRO A 198 -5.58 -21.39 -8.79
CA PRO A 198 -4.25 -21.60 -9.39
C PRO A 198 -4.26 -21.59 -10.93
N ASP A 199 -5.45 -21.72 -11.54
CA ASP A 199 -5.68 -21.62 -12.98
C ASP A 199 -5.62 -20.19 -13.52
N VAL A 200 -5.77 -19.17 -12.66
CA VAL A 200 -5.76 -17.77 -13.07
C VAL A 200 -4.32 -17.29 -13.24
N ARG A 201 -3.99 -16.81 -14.45
CA ARG A 201 -2.65 -16.26 -14.73
C ARG A 201 -2.61 -14.77 -14.42
N LEU A 202 -1.84 -14.40 -13.40
CA LEU A 202 -1.63 -12.99 -13.01
C LEU A 202 -0.31 -12.42 -13.54
N HIS A 203 0.62 -13.28 -13.95
CA HIS A 203 1.90 -12.90 -14.57
C HIS A 203 1.88 -13.13 -16.08
N ASP A 204 2.72 -12.40 -16.79
CA ASP A 204 3.08 -12.70 -18.16
C ASP A 204 3.72 -14.10 -18.22
N GLU A 205 3.25 -14.93 -19.16
CA GLU A 205 3.67 -16.33 -19.26
C GLU A 205 5.10 -16.51 -19.77
N HIS A 206 5.65 -15.50 -20.43
CA HIS A 206 6.98 -15.59 -21.04
C HIS A 206 8.08 -15.21 -20.06
N ASP A 207 7.80 -14.34 -19.09
CA ASP A 207 8.84 -13.87 -18.17
C ASP A 207 8.59 -14.19 -16.69
N GLY A 208 7.34 -14.48 -16.29
CA GLY A 208 6.97 -14.77 -14.90
C GLY A 208 7.21 -13.61 -13.93
N SER A 209 7.32 -12.40 -14.45
CA SER A 209 7.62 -11.17 -13.71
C SER A 209 6.57 -10.10 -13.91
N HIS A 210 6.36 -9.66 -15.14
CA HIS A 210 5.40 -8.59 -15.44
C HIS A 210 3.96 -9.05 -15.20
N PRO A 211 3.06 -8.13 -14.80
CA PRO A 211 1.66 -8.50 -14.61
C PRO A 211 0.99 -8.76 -15.97
N SER A 212 0.15 -9.78 -16.04
CA SER A 212 -0.84 -9.95 -17.11
C SER A 212 -1.94 -8.88 -17.01
N VAL A 213 -2.89 -8.85 -17.94
CA VAL A 213 -4.09 -8.01 -17.84
C VAL A 213 -4.85 -8.29 -16.54
N ALA A 214 -5.01 -9.56 -16.17
CA ALA A 214 -5.67 -9.95 -14.91
C ALA A 214 -4.85 -9.47 -13.67
N GLY A 215 -3.52 -9.56 -13.74
CA GLY A 215 -2.63 -9.07 -12.69
C GLY A 215 -2.73 -7.56 -12.50
N THR A 216 -2.71 -6.78 -13.60
CA THR A 216 -2.88 -5.32 -13.51
C THR A 216 -4.28 -4.94 -13.00
N TYR A 217 -5.32 -5.68 -13.41
CA TYR A 217 -6.66 -5.47 -12.88
C TYR A 217 -6.75 -5.73 -11.37
N LEU A 218 -6.18 -6.85 -10.90
CA LEU A 218 -6.09 -7.16 -9.47
C LEU A 218 -5.35 -6.06 -8.71
N ALA A 219 -4.18 -5.63 -9.21
CA ALA A 219 -3.40 -4.57 -8.61
C ALA A 219 -4.20 -3.26 -8.47
N ALA A 220 -4.99 -2.91 -9.50
CA ALA A 220 -5.85 -1.73 -9.46
C ALA A 220 -7.02 -1.88 -8.47
N ALA A 221 -7.62 -3.06 -8.37
CA ALA A 221 -8.68 -3.33 -7.38
C ALA A 221 -8.15 -3.23 -5.93
N VAL A 222 -6.92 -3.74 -5.68
CA VAL A 222 -6.23 -3.60 -4.38
C VAL A 222 -5.91 -2.13 -4.08
N ALA A 223 -5.41 -1.39 -5.08
CA ALA A 223 -5.15 0.04 -4.94
C ALA A 223 -6.43 0.83 -4.67
N TYR A 224 -7.54 0.50 -5.35
CA TYR A 224 -8.84 1.12 -5.13
C TYR A 224 -9.30 0.98 -3.67
N LYS A 225 -9.17 -0.22 -3.10
CA LYS A 225 -9.47 -0.43 -1.67
C LYS A 225 -8.49 0.30 -0.77
N ALA A 226 -7.19 0.19 -1.02
CA ALA A 226 -6.16 0.74 -0.14
C ALA A 226 -6.16 2.27 -0.09
N LEU A 227 -6.42 2.94 -1.22
CA LEU A 227 -6.36 4.39 -1.34
C LEU A 227 -7.68 5.10 -1.04
N TYR A 228 -8.81 4.43 -1.28
CA TYR A 228 -10.14 5.04 -1.16
C TYR A 228 -11.02 4.40 -0.08
N GLY A 229 -10.59 3.30 0.53
CA GLY A 229 -11.38 2.56 1.52
C GLY A 229 -12.65 1.91 0.94
N LEU A 230 -12.79 1.88 -0.39
CA LEU A 230 -14.01 1.41 -1.06
C LEU A 230 -13.93 -0.08 -1.35
N ASP A 231 -15.07 -0.78 -1.24
CA ASP A 231 -15.16 -2.20 -1.59
C ASP A 231 -15.11 -2.38 -3.12
N PRO A 232 -14.12 -3.13 -3.64
CA PRO A 232 -14.04 -3.40 -5.07
C PRO A 232 -15.10 -4.40 -5.56
N VAL A 233 -15.77 -5.16 -4.68
CA VAL A 233 -16.74 -6.18 -5.07
C VAL A 233 -17.99 -5.54 -5.65
N GLY A 234 -18.37 -5.99 -6.85
CA GLY A 234 -19.51 -5.44 -7.59
C GLY A 234 -19.19 -4.15 -8.35
N ASN A 235 -17.93 -3.71 -8.38
CA ASN A 235 -17.52 -2.61 -9.25
C ASN A 235 -17.66 -3.04 -10.73
N ALA A 236 -18.32 -2.21 -11.54
CA ALA A 236 -18.63 -2.53 -12.93
C ALA A 236 -17.43 -2.43 -13.89
N TYR A 237 -16.29 -1.90 -13.43
CA TYR A 237 -15.09 -1.83 -14.25
C TYR A 237 -14.59 -3.22 -14.62
N ASN A 238 -14.40 -3.47 -15.90
CA ASN A 238 -13.92 -4.75 -16.44
C ASN A 238 -12.90 -4.60 -17.58
N TYR A 239 -12.26 -3.44 -17.64
CA TYR A 239 -11.30 -3.07 -18.70
C TYR A 239 -11.89 -3.27 -20.10
N HIS A 240 -13.05 -2.65 -20.37
CA HIS A 240 -13.75 -2.72 -21.65
C HIS A 240 -14.06 -4.16 -22.12
N GLY A 241 -14.43 -5.03 -21.19
CA GLY A 241 -14.77 -6.43 -21.45
C GLY A 241 -13.57 -7.38 -21.58
N LYS A 242 -12.32 -6.88 -21.39
CA LYS A 242 -11.13 -7.75 -21.46
C LYS A 242 -10.97 -8.65 -20.24
N VAL A 243 -11.59 -8.31 -19.11
CA VAL A 243 -11.65 -9.16 -17.93
C VAL A 243 -13.07 -9.72 -17.83
N ALA A 244 -13.20 -11.02 -18.01
CA ALA A 244 -14.50 -11.70 -17.97
C ALA A 244 -15.19 -11.52 -16.61
N PRO A 245 -16.54 -11.48 -16.53
CA PRO A 245 -17.27 -11.15 -15.30
C PRO A 245 -16.94 -12.05 -14.10
N ASP A 246 -16.79 -13.36 -14.32
CA ASP A 246 -16.43 -14.33 -13.29
C ASP A 246 -15.01 -14.12 -12.75
N LEU A 247 -14.07 -13.83 -13.65
CA LEU A 247 -12.70 -13.47 -13.29
C LEU A 247 -12.64 -12.12 -12.56
N ALA A 248 -13.36 -11.11 -13.05
CA ALA A 248 -13.44 -9.81 -12.39
C ALA A 248 -13.95 -9.95 -10.94
N LEU A 249 -15.05 -10.72 -10.75
CA LEU A 249 -15.61 -10.96 -9.42
C LEU A 249 -14.63 -11.71 -8.50
N HIS A 250 -13.89 -12.70 -9.03
CA HIS A 250 -12.86 -13.41 -8.28
C HIS A 250 -11.77 -12.42 -7.79
N LEU A 251 -11.20 -11.62 -8.71
CA LEU A 251 -10.13 -10.68 -8.41
C LEU A 251 -10.58 -9.57 -7.45
N GLN A 252 -11.81 -9.08 -7.59
CA GLN A 252 -12.42 -8.11 -6.68
C GLN A 252 -12.56 -8.68 -5.26
N LYS A 253 -13.01 -9.94 -5.12
CA LYS A 253 -13.09 -10.62 -3.81
C LYS A 253 -11.71 -10.77 -3.18
N VAL A 254 -10.71 -11.18 -3.95
CA VAL A 254 -9.31 -11.24 -3.45
C VAL A 254 -8.85 -9.87 -2.96
N ALA A 255 -9.06 -8.82 -3.76
CA ALA A 255 -8.67 -7.46 -3.40
C ALA A 255 -9.37 -6.97 -2.13
N ARG A 256 -10.65 -7.33 -1.93
CA ARG A 256 -11.39 -6.99 -0.70
C ARG A 256 -10.82 -7.69 0.52
N ASP A 257 -10.45 -8.95 0.41
CA ASP A 257 -10.11 -9.80 1.55
C ASP A 257 -8.65 -9.63 1.99
N VAL A 258 -7.75 -9.17 1.10
CA VAL A 258 -6.35 -8.98 1.42
C VAL A 258 -6.11 -7.72 2.25
N MET A 259 -5.41 -7.92 3.37
CA MET A 259 -4.97 -6.86 4.27
C MET A 259 -3.45 -6.92 4.43
N VAL A 260 -2.81 -5.78 4.66
CA VAL A 260 -1.46 -5.79 5.24
C VAL A 260 -1.64 -6.17 6.71
N GLY A 261 -0.98 -7.23 7.14
CA GLY A 261 -0.94 -7.55 8.57
C GLY A 261 -0.35 -6.39 9.37
N PRO A 262 -0.68 -6.31 10.66
CA PRO A 262 -0.17 -5.29 11.55
C PRO A 262 1.36 -5.32 11.65
#